data_b1d7823d5414d5476df22c813ed88545
#
_entry.id   b1d7823d5414d5476df22c813ed88545
#
_cell.length_a   1.000
_cell.length_b   1.000
_cell.length_c   1.000
_cell.angle_alpha   90.00
_cell.angle_beta   90.00
_cell.angle_gamma   90.00
#
_symmetry.space_group_name_H-M   'P 1'
#
loop_
_entity.id
_entity.type
_entity.pdbx_description
1 polymer ?
#
loop_
_entity_poly.entity_id
_entity_poly.type
_entity_poly.pdbx_seq_one_letter_code
_entity_poly.pdbx_strand_id
1 'polypeptide(L)'
;SKTIGDVLRGDLIRTGEFKIIDGVEIVQLFDEKSVFNFKGWKMLNLDYVVIPEIDFPDNSSVNLRYRVFDVVLEKEIRASKIFGLRSNLRQIGHFASDGIFESILGFPGVASTKIMYVNYSNFNDEETYKLFISDSDGFNRKLLLQSPYPIISPAWSPDSKEVAYVSFETGKASVYIQNVSTGRRNLVLKKNTQVSSPSWSPNGKF
;
A
#
# COMPACT_ATOMS: atom_id res chain seq x y z
N SER A 1 -7.30 16.04 -6.56
CA SER A 1 -6.42 15.25 -5.69
C SER A 1 -7.30 14.46 -4.72
N LYS A 2 -7.08 13.15 -4.59
CA LYS A 2 -7.80 12.34 -3.60
C LYS A 2 -7.39 12.79 -2.20
N THR A 3 -8.35 12.94 -1.32
CA THR A 3 -8.15 13.25 0.10
C THR A 3 -7.63 12.02 0.87
N ILE A 4 -7.12 12.18 2.09
CA ILE A 4 -6.80 11.03 2.97
C ILE A 4 -8.05 10.16 3.19
N GLY A 5 -9.23 10.78 3.36
CA GLY A 5 -10.48 10.05 3.49
C GLY A 5 -10.77 9.13 2.30
N ASP A 6 -10.51 9.59 1.07
CA ASP A 6 -10.67 8.76 -0.14
C ASP A 6 -9.70 7.58 -0.15
N VAL A 7 -8.48 7.76 0.37
CA VAL A 7 -7.49 6.68 0.47
C VAL A 7 -7.94 5.65 1.49
N LEU A 8 -8.27 6.07 2.71
CA LEU A 8 -8.78 5.20 3.78
C LEU A 8 -9.97 4.36 3.30
N ARG A 9 -10.96 5.05 2.70
CA ARG A 9 -12.15 4.41 2.17
C ARG A 9 -11.82 3.37 1.09
N GLY A 10 -11.00 3.77 0.11
CA GLY A 10 -10.62 2.88 -0.99
C GLY A 10 -9.85 1.66 -0.53
N ASP A 11 -8.97 1.82 0.46
CA ASP A 11 -8.21 0.72 1.03
C ASP A 11 -9.12 -0.28 1.75
N LEU A 12 -9.98 0.20 2.65
CA LEU A 12 -10.88 -0.64 3.42
C LEU A 12 -11.91 -1.37 2.54
N ILE A 13 -12.50 -0.69 1.55
CA ILE A 13 -13.41 -1.33 0.58
C ILE A 13 -12.69 -2.44 -0.19
N ARG A 14 -11.44 -2.21 -0.61
CA ARG A 14 -10.67 -3.14 -1.42
C ARG A 14 -10.35 -4.45 -0.70
N THR A 15 -10.36 -4.47 0.64
CA THR A 15 -10.19 -5.71 1.41
C THR A 15 -11.35 -6.69 1.20
N GLY A 16 -12.53 -6.20 0.84
CA GLY A 16 -13.77 -7.00 0.78
C GLY A 16 -14.43 -7.27 2.14
N GLU A 17 -13.78 -6.87 3.25
CA GLU A 17 -14.24 -7.14 4.61
C GLU A 17 -15.20 -6.05 5.13
N PHE A 18 -15.19 -4.87 4.51
CA PHE A 18 -15.95 -3.72 4.99
C PHE A 18 -16.97 -3.21 3.97
N LYS A 19 -18.19 -2.98 4.43
CA LYS A 19 -19.18 -2.16 3.75
C LYS A 19 -19.11 -0.74 4.34
N ILE A 20 -18.54 0.20 3.58
CA ILE A 20 -18.41 1.59 4.04
C ILE A 20 -19.70 2.36 3.75
N ILE A 21 -20.22 3.05 4.75
CA ILE A 21 -21.36 3.96 4.64
C ILE A 21 -20.83 5.40 4.54
N ASP A 22 -21.34 6.18 3.60
CA ASP A 22 -20.94 7.57 3.43
C ASP A 22 -21.47 8.44 4.56
N GLY A 23 -20.56 9.20 5.18
CA GLY A 23 -20.86 10.02 6.33
C GLY A 23 -21.59 11.35 6.05
N VAL A 24 -22.02 11.62 4.80
CA VAL A 24 -22.66 12.89 4.45
C VAL A 24 -23.99 13.11 5.20
N GLU A 25 -24.69 12.03 5.55
CA GLU A 25 -25.93 12.08 6.34
C GLU A 25 -25.69 12.03 7.87
N ILE A 26 -24.45 11.81 8.31
CA ILE A 26 -24.09 11.48 9.69
C ILE A 26 -23.61 12.71 10.48
N VAL A 27 -23.26 13.80 9.81
CA VAL A 27 -22.69 15.03 10.43
C VAL A 27 -23.59 15.64 11.52
N GLN A 28 -24.88 15.36 11.51
CA GLN A 28 -25.82 15.85 12.53
C GLN A 28 -25.75 15.11 13.88
N LEU A 29 -25.03 13.98 13.96
CA LEU A 29 -24.87 13.19 15.18
C LEU A 29 -23.63 13.56 16.01
N PHE A 30 -22.76 14.43 15.47
CA PHE A 30 -21.59 14.92 16.17
C PHE A 30 -21.89 16.27 16.85
N ASP A 31 -22.04 16.26 18.16
CA ASP A 31 -21.78 17.42 18.99
C ASP A 31 -20.27 17.37 19.35
N GLU A 32 -19.49 18.35 18.89
CA GLU A 32 -18.03 18.45 19.09
C GLU A 32 -17.59 18.40 20.56
N LYS A 33 -18.53 18.52 21.51
CA LYS A 33 -18.29 18.56 22.94
C LYS A 33 -18.76 17.31 23.69
N SER A 34 -19.40 16.34 23.03
CA SER A 34 -20.03 15.22 23.72
C SER A 34 -19.18 13.94 23.70
N VAL A 35 -19.34 13.18 24.78
CA VAL A 35 -18.93 11.77 24.84
C VAL A 35 -19.51 11.03 23.63
N PHE A 36 -18.71 10.19 22.98
CA PHE A 36 -19.12 9.41 21.81
C PHE A 36 -20.46 8.70 22.06
N ASN A 37 -21.48 9.03 21.26
CA ASN A 37 -22.85 8.56 21.47
C ASN A 37 -23.10 7.20 20.79
N PHE A 38 -22.72 6.12 21.46
CA PHE A 38 -22.94 4.74 20.96
C PHE A 38 -24.40 4.44 20.62
N LYS A 39 -25.38 4.97 21.37
CA LYS A 39 -26.81 4.74 21.11
C LYS A 39 -27.23 5.24 19.73
N GLY A 40 -26.78 6.44 19.35
CA GLY A 40 -27.08 7.02 18.04
C GLY A 40 -26.48 6.18 16.91
N TRP A 41 -25.26 5.72 17.07
CA TRP A 41 -24.58 4.90 16.08
C TRP A 41 -25.22 3.51 15.93
N LYS A 42 -25.66 2.87 17.02
CA LYS A 42 -26.41 1.60 16.98
C LYS A 42 -27.71 1.71 16.18
N MET A 43 -28.42 2.84 16.26
CA MET A 43 -29.65 3.07 15.48
C MET A 43 -29.41 3.07 13.96
N LEU A 44 -28.17 3.34 13.52
CA LEU A 44 -27.77 3.30 12.12
C LEU A 44 -27.30 1.91 11.68
N ASN A 45 -27.36 0.89 12.54
CA ASN A 45 -26.88 -0.47 12.30
C ASN A 45 -25.41 -0.50 11.85
N LEU A 46 -24.56 0.30 12.51
CA LEU A 46 -23.12 0.31 12.28
C LEU A 46 -22.44 -0.59 13.30
N ASP A 47 -21.47 -1.40 12.83
CA ASP A 47 -20.63 -2.24 13.69
C ASP A 47 -19.44 -1.42 14.24
N TYR A 48 -18.85 -0.59 13.39
CA TYR A 48 -17.69 0.23 13.73
C TYR A 48 -17.84 1.65 13.25
N VAL A 49 -17.20 2.58 13.97
CA VAL A 49 -17.07 3.99 13.56
C VAL A 49 -15.61 4.38 13.62
N VAL A 50 -15.12 5.00 12.56
CA VAL A 50 -13.75 5.56 12.47
C VAL A 50 -13.85 7.07 12.34
N ILE A 51 -13.16 7.79 13.23
CA ILE A 51 -13.10 9.25 13.24
C ILE A 51 -11.67 9.68 12.92
N PRO A 52 -11.37 10.09 11.69
CA PRO A 52 -10.09 10.70 11.34
C PRO A 52 -10.11 12.20 11.60
N GLU A 53 -9.02 12.72 12.16
CA GLU A 53 -8.73 14.14 12.33
C GLU A 53 -7.39 14.46 11.66
N ILE A 54 -7.36 15.50 10.84
CA ILE A 54 -6.16 15.91 10.12
C ILE A 54 -5.84 17.35 10.47
N ASP A 55 -4.61 17.60 10.89
CA ASP A 55 -4.06 18.94 11.05
C ASP A 55 -2.73 19.10 10.29
N PHE A 56 -2.46 20.33 9.89
CA PHE A 56 -1.26 20.71 9.18
C PHE A 56 -0.49 21.73 10.03
N PRO A 57 0.47 21.27 10.88
CA PRO A 57 1.20 22.15 11.79
C PRO A 57 1.99 23.23 11.05
N ASP A 58 2.43 22.91 9.84
CA ASP A 58 3.16 23.80 8.93
C ASP A 58 2.90 23.43 7.47
N ASN A 59 3.57 24.11 6.53
CA ASN A 59 3.38 23.88 5.08
C ASN A 59 3.90 22.52 4.58
N SER A 60 4.77 21.83 5.34
CA SER A 60 5.43 20.59 4.95
C SER A 60 4.96 19.37 5.72
N SER A 61 4.38 19.56 6.91
CA SER A 61 4.02 18.50 7.84
C SER A 61 2.53 18.23 7.88
N VAL A 62 2.17 17.03 8.29
CA VAL A 62 0.80 16.59 8.54
C VAL A 62 0.76 15.68 9.76
N ASN A 63 -0.29 15.85 10.56
CA ASN A 63 -0.69 14.93 11.61
C ASN A 63 -2.03 14.32 11.23
N LEU A 64 -2.09 13.01 11.18
CA LEU A 64 -3.32 12.25 11.11
C LEU A 64 -3.55 11.57 12.45
N ARG A 65 -4.62 11.93 13.13
CA ARG A 65 -5.15 11.20 14.28
C ARG A 65 -6.35 10.40 13.81
N TYR A 66 -6.55 9.22 14.35
CA TYR A 66 -7.78 8.48 14.14
C TYR A 66 -8.15 7.67 15.38
N ARG A 67 -9.44 7.53 15.59
CA ARG A 67 -10.03 6.72 16.65
C ARG A 67 -10.97 5.70 16.02
N VAL A 68 -10.96 4.49 16.54
CA VAL A 68 -11.82 3.39 16.09
C VAL A 68 -12.70 2.95 17.26
N PHE A 69 -13.98 2.93 17.04
CA PHE A 69 -15.00 2.53 18.03
C PHE A 69 -15.72 1.28 17.54
N ASP A 70 -15.79 0.29 18.43
CA ASP A 70 -16.68 -0.84 18.29
C ASP A 70 -18.04 -0.41 18.86
N VAL A 71 -19.04 -0.28 17.98
CA VAL A 71 -20.38 0.22 18.35
C VAL A 71 -21.16 -0.86 19.07
N VAL A 72 -20.95 -2.13 18.73
CA VAL A 72 -21.61 -3.26 19.35
C VAL A 72 -21.16 -3.43 20.79
N LEU A 73 -19.85 -3.41 21.02
CA LEU A 73 -19.23 -3.55 22.35
C LEU A 73 -19.18 -2.24 23.14
N GLU A 74 -19.62 -1.12 22.56
CA GLU A 74 -19.65 0.22 23.18
C GLU A 74 -18.28 0.67 23.72
N LYS A 75 -17.19 0.45 22.98
CA LYS A 75 -15.85 0.80 23.41
C LYS A 75 -15.00 1.38 22.29
N GLU A 76 -14.05 2.25 22.67
CA GLU A 76 -12.93 2.62 21.80
C GLU A 76 -11.92 1.47 21.78
N ILE A 77 -11.61 0.96 20.58
CA ILE A 77 -10.67 -0.16 20.39
C ILE A 77 -9.30 0.31 19.93
N ARG A 78 -9.20 1.52 19.35
CA ARG A 78 -7.92 2.11 18.96
C ARG A 78 -7.98 3.63 18.93
N ALA A 79 -6.93 4.27 19.46
CA ALA A 79 -6.56 5.66 19.18
C ALA A 79 -5.12 5.68 18.67
N SER A 80 -4.88 6.38 17.58
CA SER A 80 -3.55 6.41 16.96
C SER A 80 -3.25 7.77 16.37
N LYS A 81 -1.95 8.08 16.26
CA LYS A 81 -1.44 9.31 15.64
C LYS A 81 -0.27 8.99 14.72
N ILE A 82 -0.33 9.47 13.49
CA ILE A 82 0.70 9.31 12.47
C ILE A 82 1.21 10.70 12.08
N PHE A 83 2.51 10.89 12.18
CA PHE A 83 3.21 12.09 11.72
C PHE A 83 3.88 11.82 10.39
N GLY A 84 3.93 12.82 9.53
CA GLY A 84 4.67 12.69 8.29
C GLY A 84 4.74 13.97 7.48
N LEU A 85 5.30 13.84 6.29
CA LEU A 85 5.38 14.92 5.33
C LEU A 85 4.07 15.01 4.52
N ARG A 86 3.66 16.22 4.21
CA ARG A 86 2.50 16.50 3.38
C ARG A 86 2.62 15.89 1.96
N SER A 87 3.84 15.72 1.45
CA SER A 87 4.12 15.00 0.21
C SER A 87 3.75 13.51 0.28
N ASN A 88 3.65 12.94 1.48
CA ASN A 88 3.43 11.52 1.72
C ASN A 88 2.01 11.21 2.24
N LEU A 89 1.05 12.12 2.00
CA LEU A 89 -0.33 12.00 2.47
C LEU A 89 -0.97 10.64 2.16
N ARG A 90 -0.74 10.11 0.97
CA ARG A 90 -1.27 8.79 0.58
C ARG A 90 -0.69 7.67 1.44
N GLN A 91 0.62 7.67 1.62
CA GLN A 91 1.30 6.66 2.44
C GLN A 91 0.81 6.70 3.90
N ILE A 92 0.59 7.89 4.44
CA ILE A 92 -0.01 8.09 5.77
C ILE A 92 -1.42 7.52 5.82
N GLY A 93 -2.23 7.73 4.77
CA GLY A 93 -3.54 7.12 4.63
C GLY A 93 -3.48 5.59 4.64
N HIS A 94 -2.58 4.99 3.85
CA HIS A 94 -2.39 3.53 3.82
C HIS A 94 -1.96 2.96 5.19
N PHE A 95 -1.05 3.63 5.92
CA PHE A 95 -0.69 3.22 7.28
C PHE A 95 -1.87 3.29 8.25
N ALA A 96 -2.71 4.31 8.14
CA ALA A 96 -3.91 4.41 8.95
C ALA A 96 -4.93 3.31 8.59
N SER A 97 -5.10 3.00 7.29
CA SER A 97 -5.94 1.89 6.83
C SER A 97 -5.50 0.56 7.42
N ASP A 98 -4.19 0.28 7.42
CA ASP A 98 -3.64 -0.94 8.02
C ASP A 98 -3.91 -1.00 9.52
N GLY A 99 -3.71 0.12 10.22
CA GLY A 99 -3.99 0.19 11.65
C GLY A 99 -5.47 0.03 12.00
N ILE A 100 -6.38 0.58 11.20
CA ILE A 100 -7.83 0.40 11.36
C ILE A 100 -8.19 -1.07 11.12
N PHE A 101 -7.72 -1.64 10.00
CA PHE A 101 -7.94 -3.03 9.63
C PHE A 101 -7.49 -3.98 10.74
N GLU A 102 -6.25 -3.81 11.24
CA GLU A 102 -5.68 -4.62 12.32
C GLU A 102 -6.48 -4.50 13.62
N SER A 103 -6.95 -3.30 13.97
CA SER A 103 -7.71 -3.10 15.21
C SER A 103 -9.07 -3.79 15.22
N ILE A 104 -9.66 -3.98 14.04
CA ILE A 104 -10.98 -4.61 13.88
C ILE A 104 -10.85 -6.13 13.70
N LEU A 105 -9.92 -6.58 12.86
CA LEU A 105 -9.82 -7.99 12.45
C LEU A 105 -8.73 -8.77 13.18
N GLY A 106 -7.80 -8.07 13.89
CA GLY A 106 -6.80 -8.71 14.73
C GLY A 106 -5.54 -9.20 14.00
N PHE A 107 -5.39 -8.91 12.69
CA PHE A 107 -4.19 -9.24 11.91
C PHE A 107 -3.77 -8.07 11.00
N PRO A 108 -2.49 -7.98 10.60
CA PRO A 108 -1.96 -6.83 9.88
C PRO A 108 -2.66 -6.58 8.54
N GLY A 109 -2.91 -5.31 8.22
CA GLY A 109 -3.34 -4.87 6.90
C GLY A 109 -2.19 -4.88 5.88
N VAL A 110 -2.52 -4.68 4.61
CA VAL A 110 -1.56 -4.69 3.49
C VAL A 110 -1.64 -3.42 2.62
N ALA A 111 -2.42 -2.43 3.03
CA ALA A 111 -2.63 -1.21 2.24
C ALA A 111 -1.33 -0.41 2.05
N SER A 112 -0.44 -0.38 3.04
CA SER A 112 0.84 0.32 2.98
C SER A 112 1.93 -0.42 2.22
N THR A 113 1.66 -1.63 1.71
CA THR A 113 2.63 -2.41 0.94
C THR A 113 2.79 -1.88 -0.49
N LYS A 114 3.82 -2.39 -1.18
CA LYS A 114 4.06 -2.11 -2.60
C LYS A 114 3.84 -3.37 -3.41
N ILE A 115 3.34 -3.18 -4.63
CA ILE A 115 3.28 -4.25 -5.62
C ILE A 115 4.35 -4.03 -6.69
N MET A 116 4.89 -5.13 -7.19
CA MET A 116 5.82 -5.14 -8.31
C MET A 116 5.25 -6.04 -9.41
N TYR A 117 5.31 -5.56 -10.64
CA TYR A 117 4.75 -6.28 -11.78
C TYR A 117 5.47 -5.95 -13.08
N VAL A 118 5.40 -6.88 -14.01
CA VAL A 118 5.87 -6.68 -15.38
C VAL A 118 4.67 -6.42 -16.29
N ASN A 119 4.74 -5.32 -17.02
CA ASN A 119 3.81 -5.02 -18.09
C ASN A 119 4.48 -5.38 -19.43
N TYR A 120 3.79 -6.16 -20.24
CA TYR A 120 4.16 -6.51 -21.60
C TYR A 120 3.28 -5.76 -22.58
N SER A 121 3.88 -5.25 -23.64
CA SER A 121 3.17 -4.68 -24.79
C SER A 121 3.89 -5.07 -26.08
N ASN A 122 3.11 -5.32 -27.12
CA ASN A 122 3.58 -5.47 -28.49
C ASN A 122 2.87 -4.43 -29.35
N PHE A 123 3.62 -3.56 -29.98
CA PHE A 123 3.10 -2.55 -30.90
C PHE A 123 3.95 -2.56 -32.18
N ASN A 124 3.32 -2.82 -33.34
CA ASN A 124 3.99 -2.95 -34.65
C ASN A 124 5.17 -3.93 -34.61
N ASP A 125 4.98 -5.12 -34.00
CA ASP A 125 6.01 -6.16 -33.82
C ASP A 125 7.19 -5.75 -32.93
N GLU A 126 7.10 -4.61 -32.25
CA GLU A 126 8.08 -4.21 -31.23
C GLU A 126 7.59 -4.64 -29.85
N GLU A 127 8.22 -5.67 -29.30
CA GLU A 127 7.97 -6.13 -27.94
C GLU A 127 8.61 -5.20 -26.92
N THR A 128 7.88 -4.90 -25.86
CA THR A 128 8.40 -4.10 -24.75
C THR A 128 7.95 -4.68 -23.42
N TYR A 129 8.90 -4.90 -22.54
CA TYR A 129 8.71 -5.36 -21.16
C TYR A 129 9.08 -4.24 -20.21
N LYS A 130 8.19 -3.91 -19.27
CA LYS A 130 8.40 -2.83 -18.30
C LYS A 130 8.18 -3.36 -16.89
N LEU A 131 9.22 -3.30 -16.06
CA LEU A 131 9.14 -3.61 -14.64
C LEU A 131 8.73 -2.35 -13.87
N PHE A 132 7.61 -2.43 -13.17
CA PHE A 132 7.04 -1.35 -12.38
C PHE A 132 6.95 -1.71 -10.90
N ILE A 133 7.00 -0.67 -10.08
CA ILE A 133 6.55 -0.69 -8.69
C ILE A 133 5.43 0.33 -8.54
N SER A 134 4.44 0.02 -7.72
CA SER A 134 3.39 0.96 -7.33
C SER A 134 2.96 0.74 -5.87
N ASP A 135 2.13 1.65 -5.35
CA ASP A 135 1.36 1.40 -4.14
C ASP A 135 0.41 0.22 -4.37
N SER A 136 -0.08 -0.39 -3.30
CA SER A 136 -1.00 -1.54 -3.35
C SER A 136 -2.28 -1.25 -4.15
N ASP A 137 -2.67 0.01 -4.27
CA ASP A 137 -3.83 0.49 -5.03
C ASP A 137 -3.51 0.90 -6.48
N GLY A 138 -2.26 0.68 -6.93
CA GLY A 138 -1.80 0.99 -8.28
C GLY A 138 -1.33 2.44 -8.50
N PHE A 139 -1.45 3.33 -7.49
CA PHE A 139 -0.92 4.69 -7.58
C PHE A 139 0.61 4.74 -7.42
N ASN A 140 1.20 5.93 -7.63
CA ASN A 140 2.63 6.20 -7.50
C ASN A 140 3.49 5.21 -8.30
N ARG A 141 3.01 4.84 -9.49
CA ARG A 141 3.72 3.91 -10.38
C ARG A 141 5.08 4.46 -10.78
N LYS A 142 6.12 3.70 -10.47
CA LYS A 142 7.51 3.99 -10.83
C LYS A 142 8.03 2.92 -11.78
N LEU A 143 8.55 3.35 -12.94
CA LEU A 143 9.26 2.47 -13.86
C LEU A 143 10.65 2.18 -13.30
N LEU A 144 11.00 0.91 -13.11
CA LEU A 144 12.34 0.48 -12.70
C LEU A 144 13.21 0.08 -13.89
N LEU A 145 12.64 -0.61 -14.88
CA LEU A 145 13.35 -1.10 -16.04
C LEU A 145 12.40 -1.18 -17.24
N GLN A 146 12.90 -0.84 -18.41
CA GLN A 146 12.29 -1.11 -19.70
C GLN A 146 13.28 -1.87 -20.57
N SER A 147 12.81 -2.92 -21.25
CA SER A 147 13.63 -3.81 -22.08
C SER A 147 12.83 -4.30 -23.28
N PRO A 148 13.47 -4.47 -24.46
CA PRO A 148 12.88 -5.21 -25.58
C PRO A 148 12.94 -6.73 -25.36
N TYR A 149 13.60 -7.18 -24.29
CA TYR A 149 13.72 -8.60 -23.95
C TYR A 149 12.84 -8.93 -22.74
N PRO A 150 12.38 -10.18 -22.63
CA PRO A 150 11.56 -10.61 -21.51
C PRO A 150 12.19 -10.33 -20.15
N ILE A 151 11.35 -9.86 -19.22
CA ILE A 151 11.62 -9.73 -17.80
C ILE A 151 10.59 -10.61 -17.09
N ILE A 152 11.04 -11.56 -16.28
CA ILE A 152 10.16 -12.51 -15.60
C ILE A 152 10.53 -12.70 -14.14
N SER A 153 9.58 -13.23 -13.37
CA SER A 153 9.74 -13.68 -11.98
C SER A 153 10.39 -12.64 -11.05
N PRO A 154 9.89 -11.40 -10.99
CA PRO A 154 10.44 -10.42 -10.07
C PRO A 154 10.13 -10.81 -8.61
N ALA A 155 11.12 -10.63 -7.71
CA ALA A 155 11.02 -10.93 -6.29
C ALA A 155 11.62 -9.80 -5.43
N TRP A 156 10.90 -9.38 -4.38
CA TRP A 156 11.37 -8.39 -3.41
C TRP A 156 12.40 -8.98 -2.46
N SER A 157 13.44 -8.21 -2.15
CA SER A 157 14.27 -8.48 -0.97
C SER A 157 13.44 -8.32 0.32
N PRO A 158 13.79 -9.04 1.41
CA PRO A 158 13.05 -8.94 2.67
C PRO A 158 12.98 -7.54 3.26
N ASP A 159 13.97 -6.69 2.99
CA ASP A 159 14.02 -5.30 3.44
C ASP A 159 13.39 -4.31 2.44
N SER A 160 12.83 -4.81 1.33
CA SER A 160 12.18 -4.04 0.27
C SER A 160 13.06 -2.98 -0.41
N LYS A 161 14.40 -3.08 -0.29
CA LYS A 161 15.33 -2.15 -0.92
C LYS A 161 15.79 -2.60 -2.30
N GLU A 162 15.74 -3.89 -2.56
CA GLU A 162 16.20 -4.49 -3.80
C GLU A 162 15.14 -5.40 -4.41
N VAL A 163 15.28 -5.62 -5.70
CA VAL A 163 14.45 -6.57 -6.46
C VAL A 163 15.35 -7.49 -7.25
N ALA A 164 15.08 -8.78 -7.20
CA ALA A 164 15.68 -9.78 -8.07
C ALA A 164 14.70 -10.08 -9.21
N TYR A 165 15.21 -10.29 -10.41
CA TYR A 165 14.41 -10.70 -11.58
C TYR A 165 15.28 -11.44 -12.60
N VAL A 166 14.64 -12.17 -13.49
CA VAL A 166 15.29 -12.78 -14.64
C VAL A 166 15.09 -11.88 -15.87
N SER A 167 16.18 -11.61 -16.59
CA SER A 167 16.17 -10.90 -17.88
C SER A 167 16.88 -11.70 -18.95
N PHE A 168 16.41 -11.56 -20.19
CA PHE A 168 16.98 -12.22 -21.38
C PHE A 168 17.85 -11.28 -22.23
N GLU A 169 18.18 -10.10 -21.76
CA GLU A 169 18.95 -9.08 -22.48
C GLU A 169 20.35 -9.53 -22.92
N THR A 170 20.92 -10.56 -22.30
CA THR A 170 22.21 -11.13 -22.68
C THR A 170 22.09 -12.30 -23.67
N GLY A 171 20.91 -12.51 -24.25
CA GLY A 171 20.59 -13.66 -25.10
C GLY A 171 20.35 -14.96 -24.34
N LYS A 172 20.49 -14.95 -23.00
CA LYS A 172 20.26 -16.10 -22.10
C LYS A 172 19.58 -15.61 -20.82
N ALA A 173 18.83 -16.52 -20.18
CA ALA A 173 18.25 -16.24 -18.88
C ALA A 173 19.34 -15.87 -17.87
N SER A 174 19.25 -14.69 -17.30
CA SER A 174 20.24 -14.14 -16.37
C SER A 174 19.53 -13.47 -15.19
N VAL A 175 20.02 -13.70 -13.97
CA VAL A 175 19.46 -13.08 -12.75
C VAL A 175 20.16 -11.77 -12.49
N TYR A 176 19.36 -10.73 -12.31
CA TYR A 176 19.79 -9.41 -11.89
C TYR A 176 19.23 -9.08 -10.52
N ILE A 177 19.99 -8.33 -9.76
CA ILE A 177 19.54 -7.62 -8.56
C ILE A 177 19.61 -6.13 -8.86
N GLN A 178 18.53 -5.41 -8.57
CA GLN A 178 18.42 -3.97 -8.79
C GLN A 178 17.98 -3.26 -7.52
N ASN A 179 18.71 -2.20 -7.16
CA ASN A 179 18.33 -1.33 -6.06
C ASN A 179 17.16 -0.42 -6.49
N VAL A 180 16.09 -0.42 -5.72
CA VAL A 180 14.83 0.27 -6.04
C VAL A 180 14.97 1.80 -6.04
N SER A 181 15.80 2.34 -5.14
CA SER A 181 15.97 3.78 -4.99
C SER A 181 16.91 4.35 -6.04
N THR A 182 18.08 3.72 -6.23
CA THR A 182 19.15 4.22 -7.11
C THR A 182 19.03 3.73 -8.55
N GLY A 183 18.28 2.65 -8.80
CA GLY A 183 18.19 2.01 -10.11
C GLY A 183 19.45 1.21 -10.49
N ARG A 184 20.50 1.21 -9.67
CA ARG A 184 21.72 0.41 -9.92
C ARG A 184 21.39 -1.06 -9.93
N ARG A 185 21.85 -1.77 -10.95
CA ARG A 185 21.61 -3.22 -11.11
C ARG A 185 22.91 -3.96 -11.33
N ASN A 186 22.96 -5.18 -10.82
CA ASN A 186 24.10 -6.07 -10.93
C ASN A 186 23.65 -7.41 -11.48
N LEU A 187 24.43 -7.95 -12.42
CA LEU A 187 24.26 -9.33 -12.88
C LEU A 187 24.82 -10.26 -11.80
N VAL A 188 23.96 -11.12 -11.25
CA VAL A 188 24.33 -12.06 -10.18
C VAL A 188 24.62 -13.44 -10.73
N LEU A 189 23.82 -13.90 -11.70
CA LEU A 189 23.92 -15.23 -12.25
C LEU A 189 23.66 -15.22 -13.74
N LYS A 190 24.61 -15.78 -14.49
CA LYS A 190 24.47 -16.09 -15.91
C LYS A 190 24.87 -17.55 -16.12
N LYS A 191 23.92 -18.40 -16.47
CA LYS A 191 24.18 -19.83 -16.75
C LYS A 191 23.70 -20.22 -18.14
N ASN A 192 24.26 -21.29 -18.67
CA ASN A 192 23.82 -21.90 -19.94
C ASN A 192 22.59 -22.82 -19.75
N THR A 193 22.14 -22.99 -18.50
CA THR A 193 20.95 -23.78 -18.13
C THR A 193 19.78 -22.84 -17.87
N GLN A 194 18.55 -23.34 -17.86
CA GLN A 194 17.38 -22.59 -17.51
C GLN A 194 17.53 -22.02 -16.09
N VAL A 195 17.35 -20.71 -15.99
CA VAL A 195 17.29 -19.97 -14.73
C VAL A 195 15.91 -19.33 -14.66
N SER A 196 15.18 -19.58 -13.57
CA SER A 196 13.84 -19.04 -13.37
C SER A 196 13.59 -18.80 -11.87
N SER A 197 12.67 -17.88 -11.57
CA SER A 197 12.10 -17.71 -10.24
C SER A 197 13.14 -17.50 -9.11
N PRO A 198 13.90 -16.37 -9.14
CA PRO A 198 14.77 -16.04 -8.02
C PRO A 198 13.95 -15.88 -6.74
N SER A 199 14.51 -16.35 -5.63
CA SER A 199 13.93 -16.22 -4.30
C SER A 199 14.99 -15.76 -3.32
N TRP A 200 14.62 -14.86 -2.43
CA TRP A 200 15.50 -14.36 -1.40
C TRP A 200 15.47 -15.26 -0.16
N SER A 201 16.61 -15.43 0.46
CA SER A 201 16.66 -15.98 1.82
C SER A 201 16.01 -14.99 2.81
N PRO A 202 15.43 -15.47 3.93
CA PRO A 202 14.77 -14.59 4.91
C PRO A 202 15.68 -13.49 5.47
N ASN A 203 16.98 -13.73 5.54
CA ASN A 203 17.98 -12.76 5.99
C ASN A 203 18.49 -11.82 4.90
N GLY A 204 18.00 -11.95 3.65
CA GLY A 204 18.36 -11.10 2.52
C GLY A 204 19.80 -11.27 1.98
N LYS A 205 20.53 -12.31 2.41
CA LYS A 205 21.93 -12.50 2.01
C LYS A 205 22.11 -13.38 0.78
N PHE A 206 21.12 -14.19 0.45
CA PHE A 206 21.13 -15.14 -0.66
C PHE A 206 19.81 -15.09 -1.42
#